data_2832ea8f2bd0d03290adae22c8dc4753
#
_entry.id   2832ea8f2bd0d03290adae22c8dc4753
#
_cell.length_a   1.000
_cell.length_b   1.000
_cell.length_c   1.000
_cell.angle_alpha   90.00
_cell.angle_beta   90.00
_cell.angle_gamma   90.00
#
_symmetry.space_group_name_H-M   'P 1'
#
loop_
_entity.id
_entity.type
_entity.pdbx_description
1 polymer ?
#
loop_
_entity_poly.entity_id
_entity_poly.type
_entity_poly.pdbx_seq_one_letter_code
_entity_poly.pdbx_strand_id
1 'polypeptide(L)'
;MIELNNICFQYANTKEASLEDVSLQIPDGQCVLLCGESGCGKTTITRLLNGLIPHYYEGELQGEVLVNGLNVKQEELYNTARIVGSVFQNPRSQFFCVDTTSEIAFGCENMGLPEQEIRERMKQTVRELNMEKLVDRDIFNLSGGEKQKVACASVSALHPQILVLDEPTSNLDVNAIEDLKKILLLWKSKGKTIVIAEHRLYWLTELCDRVVYMKDGKITLDISMDEFKKYSEEALADMGLRTLRMKMHRDVKLLPCNGRKMELRDFSFSYEKKDAISIPEVSLQEGAVIAIIGKNGAGKSTFSRCLCGLEKKFKGQVVIGEKIFHRKQLLKQCYMVMQDVNHQLFCESVEEEVQLGMVEENAVNVSSVLKSLDLEGFAERHPMSLSGGQKQRVAIASAILADKSLLVFDEPTSGLDYCHMEQTAKLITSLKGEKTTIIVTHDPELIVRCCTHILHLEEGSIREIYELNQEGIERLEHFFFSVSD
;
A
#
# COMPACT_ATOMS: atom_id res chain seq x y z
N MET A 1 1.60 28.14 -9.19
CA MET A 1 1.01 28.34 -7.86
C MET A 1 -0.31 27.64 -7.74
N ILE A 2 -0.64 27.04 -6.60
CA ILE A 2 -1.93 26.39 -6.29
C ILE A 2 -2.62 27.21 -5.21
N GLU A 3 -3.92 27.47 -5.38
CA GLU A 3 -4.72 28.21 -4.40
C GLU A 3 -6.07 27.51 -4.19
N LEU A 4 -6.36 27.14 -2.96
CA LEU A 4 -7.66 26.68 -2.50
C LEU A 4 -8.25 27.78 -1.61
N ASN A 5 -9.40 28.30 -1.94
CA ASN A 5 -10.03 29.41 -1.25
C ASN A 5 -11.39 28.99 -0.69
N ASN A 6 -11.44 28.77 0.64
CA ASN A 6 -12.65 28.41 1.41
C ASN A 6 -13.40 27.23 0.81
N ILE A 7 -12.69 26.14 0.55
CA ILE A 7 -13.23 24.95 -0.09
C ILE A 7 -14.08 24.15 0.89
N CYS A 8 -15.35 23.96 0.53
CA CYS A 8 -16.21 22.92 1.08
C CYS A 8 -16.60 21.96 -0.03
N PHE A 9 -16.50 20.65 0.24
CA PHE A 9 -16.88 19.63 -0.74
C PHE A 9 -17.56 18.44 -0.09
N GLN A 10 -18.69 18.03 -0.67
CA GLN A 10 -19.43 16.83 -0.30
C GLN A 10 -19.71 15.99 -1.54
N TYR A 11 -19.35 14.69 -1.52
CA TYR A 11 -19.70 13.77 -2.60
C TYR A 11 -21.21 13.53 -2.67
N ALA A 12 -21.77 13.36 -3.87
CA ALA A 12 -23.20 13.21 -4.11
C ALA A 12 -23.87 12.08 -3.29
N ASN A 13 -23.13 11.02 -2.97
CA ASN A 13 -23.66 9.84 -2.28
C ASN A 13 -23.26 9.78 -0.79
N THR A 14 -22.79 10.88 -0.19
CA THR A 14 -22.42 10.95 1.22
C THR A 14 -23.30 11.94 1.97
N LYS A 15 -23.46 11.71 3.28
CA LYS A 15 -24.17 12.65 4.16
C LYS A 15 -23.26 13.68 4.80
N GLU A 16 -21.97 13.41 4.81
CA GLU A 16 -20.94 14.22 5.49
C GLU A 16 -20.07 14.92 4.45
N ALA A 17 -19.66 16.11 4.75
CA ALA A 17 -18.70 16.86 3.95
C ALA A 17 -17.33 16.19 4.04
N SER A 18 -16.66 16.06 2.89
CA SER A 18 -15.28 15.53 2.82
C SER A 18 -14.24 16.63 3.04
N LEU A 19 -14.58 17.87 2.79
CA LEU A 19 -13.78 19.07 3.08
C LEU A 19 -14.68 20.16 3.65
N GLU A 20 -14.21 20.84 4.71
CA GLU A 20 -14.89 21.93 5.36
C GLU A 20 -13.95 23.12 5.56
N ASP A 21 -14.24 24.21 4.85
CA ASP A 21 -13.52 25.51 4.94
C ASP A 21 -12.00 25.37 4.76
N VAL A 22 -11.57 24.62 3.75
CA VAL A 22 -10.16 24.39 3.45
C VAL A 22 -9.62 25.54 2.61
N SER A 23 -8.61 26.25 3.16
CA SER A 23 -7.83 27.27 2.47
C SER A 23 -6.36 26.90 2.48
N LEU A 24 -5.72 26.84 1.31
CA LEU A 24 -4.33 26.42 1.16
C LEU A 24 -3.69 27.13 -0.04
N GLN A 25 -2.50 27.66 0.16
CA GLN A 25 -1.69 28.22 -0.93
C GLN A 25 -0.36 27.46 -1.01
N ILE A 26 0.00 27.01 -2.22
CA ILE A 26 1.26 26.32 -2.48
C ILE A 26 2.02 27.08 -3.56
N PRO A 27 3.14 27.73 -3.20
CA PRO A 27 4.02 28.40 -4.16
C PRO A 27 4.62 27.42 -5.18
N ASP A 28 5.02 27.96 -6.33
CA ASP A 28 5.71 27.18 -7.34
C ASP A 28 7.03 26.62 -6.81
N GLY A 29 7.34 25.38 -7.22
CA GLY A 29 8.57 24.67 -6.86
C GLY A 29 8.56 24.07 -5.45
N GLN A 30 7.51 24.26 -4.66
CA GLN A 30 7.40 23.68 -3.32
C GLN A 30 6.96 22.20 -3.37
N CYS A 31 7.54 21.37 -2.52
CA CYS A 31 7.12 20.00 -2.29
C CYS A 31 6.34 19.92 -0.97
N VAL A 32 5.05 19.60 -1.05
CA VAL A 32 4.12 19.58 0.09
C VAL A 32 3.63 18.17 0.37
N LEU A 33 3.71 17.77 1.63
CA LEU A 33 3.12 16.54 2.14
C LEU A 33 1.72 16.83 2.70
N LEU A 34 0.71 16.13 2.22
CA LEU A 34 -0.62 16.03 2.82
C LEU A 34 -0.65 14.76 3.68
N CYS A 35 -0.84 14.88 4.98
CA CYS A 35 -0.93 13.73 5.90
C CYS A 35 -2.17 13.84 6.80
N GLY A 36 -2.53 12.73 7.44
CA GLY A 36 -3.71 12.59 8.30
C GLY A 36 -4.31 11.20 8.21
N GLU A 37 -5.31 10.93 9.02
CA GLU A 37 -6.03 9.65 9.04
C GLU A 37 -6.74 9.35 7.72
N SER A 38 -7.14 8.10 7.51
CA SER A 38 -7.96 7.71 6.35
C SER A 38 -9.30 8.43 6.39
N GLY A 39 -9.73 8.96 5.23
CA GLY A 39 -10.99 9.70 5.13
C GLY A 39 -10.92 11.18 5.53
N CYS A 40 -9.80 11.70 5.99
CA CYS A 40 -9.67 13.11 6.40
C CYS A 40 -9.65 14.12 5.23
N GLY A 41 -9.78 13.69 3.96
CA GLY A 41 -9.91 14.57 2.80
C GLY A 41 -8.66 14.71 1.91
N LYS A 42 -7.53 14.01 2.17
CA LYS A 42 -6.30 14.08 1.36
C LYS A 42 -6.55 13.80 -0.14
N THR A 43 -7.16 12.64 -0.41
CA THR A 43 -7.53 12.24 -1.78
C THR A 43 -8.54 13.21 -2.42
N THR A 44 -9.40 13.85 -1.64
CA THR A 44 -10.32 14.86 -2.14
C THR A 44 -9.56 16.11 -2.59
N ILE A 45 -8.53 16.54 -1.84
CA ILE A 45 -7.65 17.64 -2.27
C ILE A 45 -6.90 17.23 -3.56
N THR A 46 -6.31 16.05 -3.63
CA THR A 46 -5.59 15.62 -4.84
C THR A 46 -6.51 15.60 -6.07
N ARG A 47 -7.77 15.18 -5.90
CA ARG A 47 -8.81 15.18 -6.97
C ARG A 47 -9.27 16.58 -7.39
N LEU A 48 -9.27 17.54 -6.48
CA LEU A 48 -9.52 18.94 -6.81
C LEU A 48 -8.37 19.51 -7.65
N LEU A 49 -7.12 19.26 -7.23
CA LEU A 49 -5.95 19.80 -7.92
C LEU A 49 -5.79 19.28 -9.35
N ASN A 50 -6.15 18.03 -9.62
CA ASN A 50 -6.06 17.45 -10.95
C ASN A 50 -7.36 17.57 -11.78
N GLY A 51 -8.37 18.23 -11.27
CA GLY A 51 -9.63 18.48 -11.96
C GLY A 51 -10.60 17.31 -12.02
N LEU A 52 -10.30 16.17 -11.37
CA LEU A 52 -11.24 15.06 -11.28
C LEU A 52 -12.49 15.42 -10.47
N ILE A 53 -12.40 16.39 -9.56
CA ILE A 53 -13.52 17.11 -8.97
C ILE A 53 -13.52 18.50 -9.60
N PRO A 54 -14.65 18.94 -10.18
CA PRO A 54 -15.97 18.31 -10.23
C PRO A 54 -16.25 17.48 -11.49
N HIS A 55 -15.31 17.31 -12.42
CA HIS A 55 -15.58 16.78 -13.76
C HIS A 55 -15.87 15.28 -13.85
N TYR A 56 -15.31 14.50 -12.92
CA TYR A 56 -15.49 13.04 -12.88
C TYR A 56 -16.21 12.58 -11.61
N TYR A 57 -15.88 13.19 -10.47
CA TYR A 57 -16.56 12.89 -9.21
C TYR A 57 -17.60 13.97 -8.93
N GLU A 58 -18.87 13.54 -8.95
CA GLU A 58 -20.01 14.42 -8.68
C GLU A 58 -20.11 14.78 -7.19
N GLY A 59 -20.50 16.02 -6.92
CA GLY A 59 -20.70 16.52 -5.56
C GLY A 59 -20.96 18.03 -5.53
N GLU A 60 -21.20 18.53 -4.34
CA GLU A 60 -21.38 19.96 -4.09
C GLU A 60 -20.03 20.59 -3.74
N LEU A 61 -19.50 21.41 -4.65
CA LEU A 61 -18.27 22.16 -4.47
C LEU A 61 -18.57 23.65 -4.25
N GLN A 62 -18.15 24.16 -3.10
CA GLN A 62 -18.15 25.60 -2.77
C GLN A 62 -16.69 26.08 -2.66
N GLY A 63 -16.50 27.39 -2.84
CA GLY A 63 -15.18 27.99 -2.89
C GLY A 63 -14.55 27.96 -4.29
N GLU A 64 -13.27 28.28 -4.38
CA GLU A 64 -12.54 28.41 -5.64
C GLU A 64 -11.22 27.64 -5.59
N VAL A 65 -10.93 26.87 -6.66
CA VAL A 65 -9.68 26.12 -6.84
C VAL A 65 -8.96 26.71 -8.05
N LEU A 66 -7.81 27.32 -7.82
CA LEU A 66 -6.94 27.86 -8.86
C LEU A 66 -5.65 27.03 -8.94
N VAL A 67 -5.36 26.53 -10.12
CA VAL A 67 -4.16 25.77 -10.41
C VAL A 67 -3.42 26.45 -11.55
N ASN A 68 -2.27 27.05 -11.23
CA ASN A 68 -1.51 27.90 -12.16
C ASN A 68 -2.36 29.01 -12.81
N GLY A 69 -3.26 29.60 -12.02
CA GLY A 69 -4.20 30.63 -12.46
C GLY A 69 -5.45 30.14 -13.21
N LEU A 70 -5.55 28.84 -13.49
CA LEU A 70 -6.76 28.26 -14.09
C LEU A 70 -7.76 27.86 -13.00
N ASN A 71 -9.02 28.28 -13.13
CA ASN A 71 -10.09 27.85 -12.24
C ASN A 71 -10.58 26.45 -12.67
N VAL A 72 -10.24 25.44 -11.87
CA VAL A 72 -10.53 24.03 -12.16
C VAL A 72 -12.03 23.76 -12.41
N LYS A 73 -12.92 24.50 -11.78
CA LYS A 73 -14.37 24.34 -11.94
C LYS A 73 -14.89 24.84 -13.30
N GLN A 74 -14.19 25.80 -13.89
CA GLN A 74 -14.61 26.47 -15.13
C GLN A 74 -13.87 25.94 -16.37
N GLU A 75 -12.70 25.36 -16.16
CA GLU A 75 -11.86 24.85 -17.24
C GLU A 75 -12.21 23.41 -17.62
N GLU A 76 -12.04 23.07 -18.88
CA GLU A 76 -12.12 21.69 -19.34
C GLU A 76 -10.98 20.83 -18.73
N LEU A 77 -11.29 19.60 -18.38
CA LEU A 77 -10.34 18.69 -17.71
C LEU A 77 -9.00 18.56 -18.44
N TYR A 78 -9.00 18.59 -19.77
CA TYR A 78 -7.77 18.48 -20.56
C TYR A 78 -6.83 19.69 -20.39
N ASN A 79 -7.34 20.87 -20.07
CA ASN A 79 -6.52 22.06 -19.78
C ASN A 79 -5.79 21.89 -18.45
N THR A 80 -6.48 21.37 -17.42
CA THR A 80 -5.86 21.01 -16.15
C THR A 80 -4.81 19.91 -16.32
N ALA A 81 -5.11 18.87 -17.12
CA ALA A 81 -4.20 17.76 -17.38
C ALA A 81 -2.90 18.15 -18.12
N ARG A 82 -2.87 19.29 -18.82
CA ARG A 82 -1.62 19.84 -19.39
C ARG A 82 -0.67 20.39 -18.34
N ILE A 83 -1.19 20.82 -17.21
CA ILE A 83 -0.44 21.51 -16.15
C ILE A 83 -0.15 20.57 -15.00
N VAL A 84 -1.10 19.69 -14.68
CA VAL A 84 -1.06 18.77 -13.54
C VAL A 84 -0.87 17.34 -14.03
N GLY A 85 0.25 16.74 -13.65
CA GLY A 85 0.48 15.31 -13.82
C GLY A 85 0.08 14.56 -12.54
N SER A 86 -0.70 13.50 -12.69
CA SER A 86 -1.18 12.70 -11.56
C SER A 86 -0.61 11.31 -11.54
N VAL A 87 -0.17 10.86 -10.35
CA VAL A 87 0.22 9.47 -10.09
C VAL A 87 -0.74 8.92 -9.04
N PHE A 88 -1.54 7.91 -9.43
CA PHE A 88 -2.56 7.33 -8.57
C PHE A 88 -2.02 6.24 -7.66
N GLN A 89 -2.73 5.96 -6.58
CA GLN A 89 -2.43 4.91 -5.61
C GLN A 89 -2.18 3.54 -6.26
N ASN A 90 -3.01 3.18 -7.25
CA ASN A 90 -2.85 1.95 -8.01
C ASN A 90 -2.41 2.28 -9.45
N PRO A 91 -1.15 2.04 -9.83
CA PRO A 91 -0.67 2.32 -11.19
C PRO A 91 -1.46 1.57 -12.26
N ARG A 92 -2.03 0.40 -11.95
CA ARG A 92 -2.83 -0.38 -12.92
C ARG A 92 -4.09 0.34 -13.39
N SER A 93 -4.69 1.18 -12.52
CA SER A 93 -5.88 1.97 -12.90
C SER A 93 -5.55 3.16 -13.79
N GLN A 94 -4.25 3.45 -13.99
CA GLN A 94 -3.75 4.56 -14.79
C GLN A 94 -3.38 4.13 -16.22
N PHE A 95 -3.13 2.83 -16.44
CA PHE A 95 -2.63 2.32 -17.72
C PHE A 95 -3.75 2.07 -18.73
N PHE A 96 -3.52 2.53 -19.95
CA PHE A 96 -4.39 2.35 -21.11
C PHE A 96 -3.79 1.45 -22.18
N CYS A 97 -2.45 1.31 -22.21
CA CYS A 97 -1.74 0.53 -23.20
C CYS A 97 -1.29 -0.83 -22.64
N VAL A 98 -0.92 -1.75 -23.53
CA VAL A 98 -0.43 -3.10 -23.17
C VAL A 98 1.10 -3.14 -23.01
N ASP A 99 1.80 -2.19 -23.61
CA ASP A 99 3.25 -2.09 -23.56
C ASP A 99 3.71 -0.72 -23.00
N THR A 100 4.91 -0.71 -22.45
CA THR A 100 5.49 0.44 -21.76
C THR A 100 5.78 1.62 -22.68
N THR A 101 6.17 1.37 -23.92
CA THR A 101 6.53 2.42 -24.89
C THR A 101 5.29 3.20 -25.29
N SER A 102 4.22 2.49 -25.66
CA SER A 102 2.92 3.10 -25.97
C SER A 102 2.35 3.85 -24.76
N GLU A 103 2.49 3.31 -23.55
CA GLU A 103 2.00 3.95 -22.32
C GLU A 103 2.71 5.27 -22.03
N ILE A 104 4.04 5.34 -22.24
CA ILE A 104 4.79 6.58 -22.05
C ILE A 104 4.42 7.62 -23.11
N ALA A 105 4.12 7.21 -24.35
CA ALA A 105 3.71 8.10 -25.44
C ALA A 105 2.27 8.59 -25.28
N PHE A 106 1.39 7.78 -24.68
CA PHE A 106 -0.07 7.93 -24.68
C PHE A 106 -0.55 9.35 -24.33
N GLY A 107 -0.02 9.92 -23.24
CA GLY A 107 -0.40 11.27 -22.83
C GLY A 107 0.01 12.33 -23.85
N CYS A 108 1.19 12.21 -24.44
CA CYS A 108 1.68 13.14 -25.45
C CYS A 108 0.86 13.05 -26.75
N GLU A 109 0.46 11.85 -27.16
CA GLU A 109 -0.40 11.61 -28.32
C GLU A 109 -1.78 12.23 -28.13
N ASN A 110 -2.39 12.03 -26.94
CA ASN A 110 -3.68 12.63 -26.59
C ASN A 110 -3.65 14.17 -26.56
N MET A 111 -2.50 14.75 -26.23
CA MET A 111 -2.30 16.19 -26.29
C MET A 111 -2.06 16.72 -27.73
N GLY A 112 -2.01 15.83 -28.71
CA GLY A 112 -1.82 16.17 -30.13
C GLY A 112 -0.42 16.70 -30.43
N LEU A 113 0.61 16.28 -29.70
CA LEU A 113 2.00 16.72 -29.97
C LEU A 113 2.52 16.11 -31.28
N PRO A 114 3.42 16.81 -31.99
CA PRO A 114 4.06 16.25 -33.17
C PRO A 114 4.87 14.99 -32.86
N GLU A 115 4.87 14.03 -33.78
CA GLU A 115 5.56 12.73 -33.58
C GLU A 115 7.03 12.89 -33.17
N GLN A 116 7.75 13.82 -33.81
CA GLN A 116 9.15 14.07 -33.47
C GLN A 116 9.32 14.51 -32.02
N GLU A 117 8.46 15.41 -31.54
CA GLU A 117 8.47 15.90 -30.17
C GLU A 117 8.14 14.77 -29.18
N ILE A 118 7.15 13.93 -29.49
CA ILE A 118 6.82 12.75 -28.68
C ILE A 118 8.04 11.84 -28.52
N ARG A 119 8.71 11.50 -29.62
CA ARG A 119 9.92 10.66 -29.60
C ARG A 119 11.07 11.28 -28.80
N GLU A 120 11.27 12.58 -28.87
CA GLU A 120 12.30 13.30 -28.10
C GLU A 120 11.97 13.28 -26.61
N ARG A 121 10.73 13.60 -26.23
CA ARG A 121 10.27 13.59 -24.83
C ARG A 121 10.36 12.18 -24.21
N MET A 122 9.92 11.15 -24.92
CA MET A 122 10.04 9.77 -24.49
C MET A 122 11.50 9.37 -24.25
N LYS A 123 12.38 9.66 -25.21
CA LYS A 123 13.81 9.35 -25.11
C LYS A 123 14.47 10.05 -23.94
N GLN A 124 14.11 11.31 -23.71
CA GLN A 124 14.56 12.07 -22.55
C GLN A 124 14.07 11.44 -21.25
N THR A 125 12.77 11.16 -21.13
CA THR A 125 12.15 10.56 -19.95
C THR A 125 12.75 9.20 -19.61
N VAL A 126 12.90 8.32 -20.61
CA VAL A 126 13.52 6.99 -20.42
C VAL A 126 14.93 7.10 -19.85
N ARG A 127 15.75 8.05 -20.36
CA ARG A 127 17.10 8.28 -19.84
C ARG A 127 17.11 8.85 -18.43
N GLU A 128 16.30 9.88 -18.17
CA GLU A 128 16.24 10.56 -16.89
C GLU A 128 15.79 9.64 -15.76
N LEU A 129 14.89 8.71 -16.06
CA LEU A 129 14.37 7.77 -15.09
C LEU A 129 15.08 6.40 -15.10
N ASN A 130 16.16 6.25 -15.89
CA ASN A 130 16.91 5.00 -16.03
C ASN A 130 15.98 3.81 -16.36
N MET A 131 15.23 3.92 -17.48
CA MET A 131 14.19 2.96 -17.85
C MET A 131 14.49 2.18 -19.13
N GLU A 132 15.71 2.22 -19.63
CA GLU A 132 16.10 1.59 -20.91
C GLU A 132 15.76 0.10 -20.95
N LYS A 133 15.83 -0.59 -19.81
CA LYS A 133 15.50 -2.02 -19.67
C LYS A 133 13.99 -2.29 -19.66
N LEU A 134 13.17 -1.27 -19.49
CA LEU A 134 11.72 -1.38 -19.43
C LEU A 134 11.02 -1.00 -20.74
N VAL A 135 11.76 -0.48 -21.72
CA VAL A 135 11.21 -0.12 -23.03
C VAL A 135 10.72 -1.39 -23.76
N ASP A 136 9.62 -1.29 -24.49
CA ASP A 136 8.99 -2.35 -25.27
C ASP A 136 8.62 -3.61 -24.46
N ARG A 137 8.35 -3.45 -23.16
CA ARG A 137 7.91 -4.55 -22.30
C ARG A 137 6.39 -4.57 -22.11
N ASP A 138 5.85 -5.75 -22.01
CA ASP A 138 4.45 -5.97 -21.63
C ASP A 138 4.22 -5.50 -20.17
N ILE A 139 3.28 -4.56 -19.98
CA ILE A 139 2.96 -3.97 -18.67
C ILE A 139 2.41 -5.01 -17.69
N PHE A 140 1.71 -6.03 -18.16
CA PHE A 140 1.14 -7.07 -17.28
C PHE A 140 2.21 -7.90 -16.61
N ASN A 141 3.38 -8.03 -17.25
CA ASN A 141 4.52 -8.80 -16.75
C ASN A 141 5.48 -8.00 -15.86
N LEU A 142 5.20 -6.72 -15.61
CA LEU A 142 6.01 -5.86 -14.74
C LEU A 142 5.70 -6.08 -13.26
N SER A 143 6.73 -5.95 -12.42
CA SER A 143 6.58 -5.84 -10.96
C SER A 143 5.85 -4.55 -10.56
N GLY A 144 5.40 -4.46 -9.29
CA GLY A 144 4.74 -3.26 -8.76
C GLY A 144 5.62 -2.00 -8.88
N GLY A 145 6.89 -2.09 -8.52
CA GLY A 145 7.85 -0.98 -8.64
C GLY A 145 8.12 -0.57 -10.09
N GLU A 146 8.26 -1.54 -11.01
CA GLU A 146 8.41 -1.24 -12.44
C GLU A 146 7.15 -0.55 -12.99
N LYS A 147 5.94 -1.00 -12.60
CA LYS A 147 4.68 -0.34 -12.95
C LYS A 147 4.63 1.10 -12.45
N GLN A 148 5.01 1.33 -11.19
CA GLN A 148 5.07 2.68 -10.62
C GLN A 148 6.02 3.57 -11.41
N LYS A 149 7.18 3.03 -11.79
CA LYS A 149 8.17 3.76 -12.59
C LYS A 149 7.63 4.11 -13.99
N VAL A 150 6.88 3.21 -14.63
CA VAL A 150 6.20 3.49 -15.91
C VAL A 150 5.12 4.56 -15.72
N ALA A 151 4.32 4.51 -14.66
CA ALA A 151 3.33 5.54 -14.35
C ALA A 151 3.99 6.93 -14.15
N CYS A 152 5.11 6.98 -13.44
CA CYS A 152 5.89 8.22 -13.32
C CYS A 152 6.44 8.70 -14.67
N ALA A 153 6.85 7.78 -15.55
CA ALA A 153 7.38 8.12 -16.86
C ALA A 153 6.30 8.68 -17.79
N SER A 154 5.12 8.06 -17.85
CA SER A 154 4.00 8.56 -18.67
C SER A 154 3.60 9.99 -18.27
N VAL A 155 3.58 10.26 -16.96
CA VAL A 155 3.34 11.60 -16.43
C VAL A 155 4.49 12.55 -16.75
N SER A 156 5.75 12.11 -16.57
CA SER A 156 6.94 12.94 -16.80
C SER A 156 7.09 13.38 -18.26
N ALA A 157 6.70 12.52 -19.23
CA ALA A 157 6.77 12.80 -20.67
C ALA A 157 5.90 14.00 -21.08
N LEU A 158 4.83 14.28 -20.35
CA LEU A 158 3.96 15.45 -20.56
C LEU A 158 4.62 16.77 -20.12
N HIS A 159 5.69 16.71 -19.34
CA HIS A 159 6.37 17.88 -18.75
C HIS A 159 5.45 18.78 -17.90
N PRO A 160 4.56 18.26 -17.05
CA PRO A 160 3.66 19.08 -16.25
C PRO A 160 4.43 20.00 -15.32
N GLN A 161 3.82 21.13 -14.92
CA GLN A 161 4.41 22.03 -13.93
C GLN A 161 4.16 21.57 -12.49
N ILE A 162 3.04 20.92 -12.28
CA ILE A 162 2.56 20.45 -10.98
C ILE A 162 2.42 18.93 -11.04
N LEU A 163 2.83 18.26 -9.98
CA LEU A 163 2.75 16.81 -9.82
C LEU A 163 1.96 16.50 -8.55
N VAL A 164 0.93 15.69 -8.70
CA VAL A 164 0.05 15.26 -7.61
C VAL A 164 0.14 13.76 -7.48
N LEU A 165 0.54 13.28 -6.29
CA LEU A 165 0.69 11.86 -6.01
C LEU A 165 -0.24 11.47 -4.84
N ASP A 166 -1.03 10.44 -5.05
CA ASP A 166 -1.95 9.92 -4.02
C ASP A 166 -1.50 8.52 -3.58
N GLU A 167 -0.96 8.41 -2.37
CA GLU A 167 -0.41 7.20 -1.75
C GLU A 167 0.50 6.36 -2.68
N PRO A 168 1.52 6.97 -3.28
CA PRO A 168 2.30 6.33 -4.35
C PRO A 168 3.12 5.12 -3.87
N THR A 169 3.29 4.92 -2.54
CA THR A 169 4.11 3.84 -1.98
C THR A 169 3.33 2.66 -1.44
N SER A 170 2.01 2.66 -1.52
CA SER A 170 1.14 1.66 -0.86
C SER A 170 1.50 0.19 -1.17
N ASN A 171 2.02 -0.10 -2.37
CA ASN A 171 2.37 -1.44 -2.83
C ASN A 171 3.85 -1.61 -3.21
N LEU A 172 4.73 -0.72 -2.72
CA LEU A 172 6.13 -0.71 -3.10
C LEU A 172 7.02 -1.35 -2.03
N ASP A 173 8.02 -2.09 -2.49
CA ASP A 173 9.15 -2.49 -1.64
C ASP A 173 10.12 -1.31 -1.42
N VAL A 174 11.09 -1.51 -0.53
CA VAL A 174 12.05 -0.45 -0.14
C VAL A 174 12.82 0.08 -1.34
N ASN A 175 13.27 -0.81 -2.24
CA ASN A 175 14.04 -0.40 -3.42
C ASN A 175 13.17 0.45 -4.37
N ALA A 176 11.91 0.07 -4.56
CA ALA A 176 10.98 0.82 -5.39
C ALA A 176 10.62 2.19 -4.76
N ILE A 177 10.55 2.28 -3.42
CA ILE A 177 10.39 3.56 -2.70
C ILE A 177 11.60 4.46 -2.91
N GLU A 178 12.82 3.92 -2.81
CA GLU A 178 14.05 4.68 -3.08
C GLU A 178 14.14 5.13 -4.54
N ASP A 179 13.74 4.30 -5.49
CA ASP A 179 13.67 4.71 -6.90
C ASP A 179 12.63 5.82 -7.13
N LEU A 180 11.46 5.73 -6.49
CA LEU A 180 10.45 6.78 -6.52
C LEU A 180 10.99 8.09 -5.91
N LYS A 181 11.67 8.01 -4.75
CA LYS A 181 12.31 9.16 -4.11
C LYS A 181 13.29 9.85 -5.05
N LYS A 182 14.13 9.10 -5.78
CA LYS A 182 15.06 9.66 -6.78
C LYS A 182 14.32 10.39 -7.90
N ILE A 183 13.21 9.84 -8.40
CA ILE A 183 12.39 10.49 -9.41
C ILE A 183 11.81 11.81 -8.89
N LEU A 184 11.30 11.83 -7.68
CA LEU A 184 10.71 13.04 -7.09
C LEU A 184 11.77 14.10 -6.80
N LEU A 185 12.96 13.71 -6.35
CA LEU A 185 14.10 14.63 -6.19
C LEU A 185 14.53 15.24 -7.54
N LEU A 186 14.53 14.45 -8.61
CA LEU A 186 14.77 14.95 -9.96
C LEU A 186 13.70 15.96 -10.38
N TRP A 187 12.43 15.69 -10.15
CA TRP A 187 11.35 16.63 -10.46
C TRP A 187 11.47 17.93 -9.63
N LYS A 188 11.76 17.80 -8.34
CA LYS A 188 12.00 18.95 -7.45
C LYS A 188 13.20 19.79 -7.92
N SER A 189 14.30 19.17 -8.33
CA SER A 189 15.48 19.88 -8.88
C SER A 189 15.19 20.65 -10.17
N LYS A 190 14.15 20.25 -10.91
CA LYS A 190 13.64 20.95 -12.10
C LYS A 190 12.64 22.06 -11.77
N GLY A 191 12.45 22.38 -10.50
CA GLY A 191 11.51 23.41 -10.04
C GLY A 191 10.04 23.05 -10.15
N LYS A 192 9.69 21.76 -10.23
CA LYS A 192 8.31 21.31 -10.25
C LYS A 192 7.65 21.46 -8.88
N THR A 193 6.38 21.86 -8.85
CA THR A 193 5.55 21.84 -7.64
C THR A 193 5.05 20.42 -7.42
N ILE A 194 5.21 19.88 -6.22
CA ILE A 194 4.87 18.49 -5.92
C ILE A 194 3.94 18.46 -4.72
N VAL A 195 2.80 17.79 -4.85
CA VAL A 195 1.86 17.54 -3.75
C VAL A 195 1.71 16.04 -3.57
N ILE A 196 2.01 15.55 -2.38
CA ILE A 196 2.01 14.12 -2.07
C ILE A 196 1.06 13.87 -0.90
N ALA A 197 0.01 13.09 -1.11
CA ALA A 197 -0.80 12.51 -0.04
C ALA A 197 -0.20 11.14 0.33
N GLU A 198 0.18 10.94 1.61
CA GLU A 198 0.88 9.72 2.01
C GLU A 198 0.65 9.39 3.49
N HIS A 199 0.66 8.06 3.80
CA HIS A 199 0.63 7.54 5.16
C HIS A 199 2.01 7.14 5.68
N ARG A 200 2.90 6.62 4.81
CA ARG A 200 4.28 6.28 5.17
C ARG A 200 5.16 7.52 5.08
N LEU A 201 5.50 8.15 6.21
CA LEU A 201 6.09 9.49 6.22
C LEU A 201 7.62 9.51 6.17
N TYR A 202 8.28 8.46 6.63
CA TYR A 202 9.72 8.41 6.85
C TYR A 202 10.58 8.77 5.62
N TRP A 203 10.17 8.36 4.44
CA TRP A 203 10.93 8.56 3.21
C TRP A 203 10.77 9.97 2.61
N LEU A 204 9.79 10.73 3.11
CA LEU A 204 9.45 12.08 2.65
C LEU A 204 10.17 13.19 3.42
N THR A 205 10.79 12.87 4.54
CA THR A 205 11.39 13.85 5.46
C THR A 205 12.49 14.69 4.84
N GLU A 206 13.21 14.16 3.84
CA GLU A 206 14.26 14.88 3.09
C GLU A 206 13.74 15.48 1.79
N LEU A 207 12.56 15.06 1.33
CA LEU A 207 11.98 15.48 0.06
C LEU A 207 11.05 16.68 0.22
N CYS A 208 10.14 16.63 1.19
CA CYS A 208 9.12 17.65 1.36
C CYS A 208 9.63 18.88 2.14
N ASP A 209 9.17 20.05 1.73
CA ASP A 209 9.52 21.33 2.36
C ASP A 209 8.51 21.69 3.46
N ARG A 210 7.26 21.24 3.30
CA ARG A 210 6.11 21.64 4.10
C ARG A 210 5.17 20.46 4.32
N VAL A 211 4.52 20.48 5.48
CA VAL A 211 3.54 19.47 5.90
C VAL A 211 2.21 20.15 6.19
N VAL A 212 1.17 19.63 5.58
CA VAL A 212 -0.22 19.99 5.80
C VAL A 212 -0.91 18.79 6.43
N TYR A 213 -1.22 18.89 7.73
CA TYR A 213 -1.95 17.85 8.44
C TYR A 213 -3.44 18.12 8.42
N MET A 214 -4.19 17.10 8.02
CA MET A 214 -5.63 17.16 7.89
C MET A 214 -6.32 16.26 8.91
N LYS A 215 -7.42 16.76 9.46
CA LYS A 215 -8.31 16.00 10.33
C LYS A 215 -9.75 16.42 10.06
N ASP A 216 -10.65 15.43 9.95
CA ASP A 216 -12.10 15.66 9.77
C ASP A 216 -12.45 16.68 8.67
N GLY A 217 -11.80 16.56 7.52
CA GLY A 217 -12.04 17.46 6.37
C GLY A 217 -11.42 18.85 6.48
N LYS A 218 -10.61 19.14 7.51
CA LYS A 218 -10.02 20.46 7.77
C LYS A 218 -8.50 20.41 7.81
N ILE A 219 -7.85 21.50 7.46
CA ILE A 219 -6.43 21.70 7.73
C ILE A 219 -6.30 22.15 9.18
N THR A 220 -5.63 21.36 10.01
CA THR A 220 -5.41 21.67 11.43
C THR A 220 -3.99 22.08 11.74
N LEU A 221 -3.04 21.72 10.88
CA LEU A 221 -1.64 22.11 10.99
C LEU A 221 -1.05 22.36 9.61
N ASP A 222 -0.27 23.40 9.48
CA ASP A 222 0.43 23.80 8.25
C ASP A 222 1.78 24.40 8.62
N ILE A 223 2.84 23.59 8.55
CA ILE A 223 4.18 23.92 9.06
C ILE A 223 5.28 23.46 8.13
N SER A 224 6.49 23.95 8.37
CA SER A 224 7.67 23.45 7.67
C SER A 224 8.00 22.01 8.05
N MET A 225 8.64 21.26 7.13
CA MET A 225 9.11 19.90 7.44
C MET A 225 10.11 19.88 8.59
N ASP A 226 10.92 20.93 8.75
CA ASP A 226 11.92 21.01 9.83
C ASP A 226 11.27 21.22 11.21
N GLU A 227 10.11 21.87 11.28
CA GLU A 227 9.31 21.94 12.51
C GLU A 227 8.63 20.61 12.78
N PHE A 228 8.08 19.96 11.74
CA PHE A 228 7.41 18.68 11.87
C PHE A 228 8.34 17.54 12.32
N LYS A 229 9.61 17.53 11.91
CA LYS A 229 10.64 16.59 12.39
C LYS A 229 10.91 16.65 13.90
N LYS A 230 10.48 17.71 14.60
CA LYS A 230 10.65 17.85 16.06
C LYS A 230 9.57 17.14 16.87
N TYR A 231 8.49 16.69 16.23
CA TYR A 231 7.44 15.95 16.91
C TYR A 231 7.97 14.61 17.43
N SER A 232 7.53 14.24 18.66
CA SER A 232 7.83 12.93 19.23
C SER A 232 6.99 11.83 18.56
N GLU A 233 7.40 10.58 18.72
CA GLU A 233 6.62 9.44 18.21
C GLU A 233 5.24 9.34 18.86
N GLU A 234 5.13 9.67 20.16
CA GLU A 234 3.85 9.73 20.86
C GLU A 234 2.94 10.80 20.28
N ALA A 235 3.47 12.00 20.01
CA ALA A 235 2.68 13.08 19.42
C ALA A 235 2.18 12.74 18.00
N LEU A 236 3.02 12.07 17.20
CA LEU A 236 2.61 11.57 15.88
C LEU A 236 1.53 10.48 15.98
N ALA A 237 1.67 9.56 16.95
CA ALA A 237 0.69 8.52 17.20
C ALA A 237 -0.67 9.10 17.65
N ASP A 238 -0.68 10.11 18.50
CA ASP A 238 -1.89 10.83 18.92
C ASP A 238 -2.57 11.58 17.77
N MET A 239 -1.79 11.96 16.74
CA MET A 239 -2.29 12.54 15.50
C MET A 239 -2.73 11.45 14.48
N GLY A 240 -2.65 10.17 14.80
CA GLY A 240 -2.94 9.07 13.87
C GLY A 240 -1.92 8.93 12.74
N LEU A 241 -0.70 9.42 12.94
CA LEU A 241 0.36 9.44 11.93
C LEU A 241 1.42 8.37 12.19
N ARG A 242 1.98 7.84 11.12
CA ARG A 242 3.11 6.92 11.15
C ARG A 242 4.41 7.64 11.49
N THR A 243 5.43 6.88 11.90
CA THR A 243 6.73 7.42 12.30
C THR A 243 7.45 8.17 11.17
N LEU A 244 8.17 9.22 11.55
CA LEU A 244 9.10 9.95 10.67
C LEU A 244 10.52 9.36 10.69
N ARG A 245 10.80 8.49 11.65
CA ARG A 245 12.14 7.93 11.88
C ARG A 245 12.07 6.42 11.90
N MET A 246 12.90 5.80 11.12
CA MET A 246 13.01 4.36 11.02
C MET A 246 13.92 3.77 12.12
N LYS A 247 13.62 4.07 13.39
CA LYS A 247 14.22 3.36 14.51
C LYS A 247 13.21 2.35 15.05
N MET A 248 13.54 1.09 14.91
CA MET A 248 12.70 0.01 15.40
C MET A 248 12.98 -0.21 16.87
N HIS A 249 12.17 0.36 17.75
CA HIS A 249 12.20 0.02 19.18
C HIS A 249 11.04 -0.94 19.50
N ARG A 250 11.36 -2.04 20.14
CA ARG A 250 10.37 -2.95 20.68
C ARG A 250 10.77 -3.33 22.11
N ASP A 251 9.84 -3.16 23.05
CA ASP A 251 9.90 -3.90 24.31
C ASP A 251 9.54 -5.36 24.02
N VAL A 252 10.57 -6.14 23.72
CA VAL A 252 10.42 -7.54 23.29
C VAL A 252 10.08 -8.42 24.49
N LYS A 253 8.83 -8.55 24.84
CA LYS A 253 8.36 -9.71 25.60
C LYS A 253 7.97 -10.81 24.60
N LEU A 254 8.94 -11.63 24.21
CA LEU A 254 8.66 -12.89 23.51
C LEU A 254 7.87 -13.79 24.48
N LEU A 255 6.59 -14.00 24.21
CA LEU A 255 5.86 -15.04 24.91
C LEU A 255 6.36 -16.39 24.41
N PRO A 256 6.55 -17.39 25.30
CA PRO A 256 6.99 -18.71 24.88
C PRO A 256 5.99 -19.30 23.89
N CYS A 257 6.44 -19.67 22.72
CA CYS A 257 5.69 -20.47 21.78
C CYS A 257 5.58 -21.92 22.30
N ASN A 258 4.57 -22.66 21.90
CA ASN A 258 4.23 -24.01 22.40
C ASN A 258 5.26 -25.11 22.12
N GLY A 259 6.45 -24.80 21.62
CA GLY A 259 7.50 -25.76 21.28
C GLY A 259 7.20 -26.69 20.10
N ARG A 260 5.97 -26.65 19.54
CA ARG A 260 5.60 -27.42 18.36
C ARG A 260 6.11 -26.76 17.10
N LYS A 261 6.42 -27.57 16.09
CA LYS A 261 6.96 -27.10 14.83
C LYS A 261 6.04 -27.49 13.67
N MET A 262 5.95 -26.59 12.72
CA MET A 262 5.41 -26.83 11.39
C MET A 262 6.59 -27.02 10.43
N GLU A 263 6.66 -28.15 9.76
CA GLU A 263 7.77 -28.44 8.83
C GLU A 263 7.25 -28.42 7.39
N LEU A 264 8.01 -27.81 6.51
CA LEU A 264 7.82 -27.88 5.06
C LEU A 264 8.91 -28.80 4.50
N ARG A 265 8.52 -29.83 3.75
CA ARG A 265 9.44 -30.82 3.17
C ARG A 265 9.25 -30.90 1.67
N ASP A 266 10.35 -30.90 0.90
CA ASP A 266 10.38 -30.96 -0.57
C ASP A 266 9.44 -29.94 -1.23
N PHE A 267 9.35 -28.74 -0.63
CA PHE A 267 8.36 -27.71 -1.00
C PHE A 267 8.84 -26.95 -2.24
N SER A 268 8.22 -27.21 -3.39
CA SER A 268 8.64 -26.64 -4.67
C SER A 268 7.49 -26.32 -5.61
N PHE A 269 7.70 -25.28 -6.42
CA PHE A 269 6.76 -24.86 -7.44
C PHE A 269 7.47 -24.17 -8.61
N SER A 270 7.02 -24.45 -9.84
CA SER A 270 7.55 -23.85 -11.05
C SER A 270 6.43 -23.32 -11.92
N TYR A 271 6.58 -22.12 -12.46
CA TYR A 271 5.76 -21.58 -13.53
C TYR A 271 6.35 -22.05 -14.87
N GLU A 272 5.62 -22.90 -15.61
CA GLU A 272 6.07 -23.48 -16.88
C GLU A 272 7.45 -24.12 -16.76
N LYS A 273 8.51 -23.39 -17.09
CA LYS A 273 9.92 -23.88 -17.08
C LYS A 273 10.81 -23.13 -16.07
N LYS A 274 10.26 -22.16 -15.33
CA LYS A 274 11.04 -21.37 -14.37
C LYS A 274 10.67 -21.78 -12.94
N ASP A 275 11.65 -22.24 -12.20
CA ASP A 275 11.49 -22.50 -10.76
C ASP A 275 11.21 -21.20 -10.03
N ALA A 276 10.11 -21.21 -9.28
CA ALA A 276 9.66 -20.05 -8.50
C ALA A 276 9.86 -20.24 -7.00
N ILE A 277 9.77 -21.50 -6.52
CA ILE A 277 10.01 -21.89 -5.14
C ILE A 277 10.78 -23.19 -5.11
N SER A 278 11.83 -23.26 -4.29
CA SER A 278 12.63 -24.47 -4.04
C SER A 278 13.13 -24.45 -2.59
N ILE A 279 12.41 -25.16 -1.71
CA ILE A 279 12.70 -25.23 -0.27
C ILE A 279 12.76 -26.71 0.11
N PRO A 280 13.96 -27.30 0.25
CA PRO A 280 14.12 -28.72 0.57
C PRO A 280 13.49 -29.08 1.91
N GLU A 281 13.83 -28.32 2.96
CA GLU A 281 13.30 -28.50 4.30
C GLU A 281 13.37 -27.19 5.07
N VAL A 282 12.30 -26.89 5.82
CA VAL A 282 12.28 -25.76 6.77
C VAL A 282 11.35 -26.06 7.93
N SER A 283 11.75 -25.61 9.11
CA SER A 283 10.97 -25.73 10.33
C SER A 283 10.55 -24.36 10.83
N LEU A 284 9.24 -24.13 10.96
CA LEU A 284 8.62 -22.92 11.46
C LEU A 284 7.99 -23.19 12.81
N GLN A 285 7.95 -22.19 13.68
CA GLN A 285 7.34 -22.31 15.00
C GLN A 285 5.81 -22.27 14.86
N GLU A 286 5.11 -23.31 15.35
CA GLU A 286 3.63 -23.34 15.41
C GLU A 286 3.11 -22.30 16.40
N GLY A 287 2.02 -21.62 16.05
CA GLY A 287 1.45 -20.54 16.86
C GLY A 287 2.24 -19.22 16.81
N ALA A 288 3.29 -19.14 16.01
CA ALA A 288 4.06 -17.91 15.80
C ALA A 288 3.37 -16.99 14.78
N VAL A 289 3.69 -15.71 14.86
CA VAL A 289 3.42 -14.71 13.81
C VAL A 289 4.72 -14.48 13.06
N ILE A 290 4.79 -14.95 11.81
CA ILE A 290 6.01 -14.98 11.00
C ILE A 290 5.88 -14.00 9.85
N ALA A 291 6.74 -12.99 9.79
CA ALA A 291 6.83 -12.12 8.63
C ALA A 291 7.68 -12.76 7.53
N ILE A 292 7.20 -12.73 6.31
CA ILE A 292 7.97 -13.07 5.11
C ILE A 292 8.46 -11.77 4.47
N ILE A 293 9.77 -11.58 4.46
CA ILE A 293 10.43 -10.45 3.82
C ILE A 293 11.23 -10.93 2.59
N GLY A 294 11.57 -10.01 1.71
CA GLY A 294 12.36 -10.28 0.50
C GLY A 294 12.04 -9.29 -0.60
N LYS A 295 12.91 -9.15 -1.58
CA LYS A 295 12.72 -8.24 -2.73
C LYS A 295 11.47 -8.63 -3.55
N ASN A 296 10.98 -7.70 -4.37
CA ASN A 296 9.91 -8.02 -5.33
C ASN A 296 10.42 -9.09 -6.32
N GLY A 297 9.57 -10.08 -6.61
CA GLY A 297 9.97 -11.24 -7.42
C GLY A 297 10.70 -12.36 -6.66
N ALA A 298 10.98 -12.22 -5.37
CA ALA A 298 11.62 -13.28 -4.56
C ALA A 298 10.74 -14.54 -4.36
N GLY A 299 9.46 -14.49 -4.75
CA GLY A 299 8.54 -15.62 -4.65
C GLY A 299 7.61 -15.60 -3.45
N LYS A 300 7.53 -14.50 -2.68
CA LYS A 300 6.74 -14.37 -1.43
C LYS A 300 5.26 -14.78 -1.62
N SER A 301 4.54 -14.13 -2.53
CA SER A 301 3.12 -14.44 -2.79
C SER A 301 2.95 -15.84 -3.39
N THR A 302 3.91 -16.33 -4.20
CA THR A 302 3.91 -17.70 -4.72
C THR A 302 4.05 -18.71 -3.59
N PHE A 303 5.00 -18.49 -2.66
CA PHE A 303 5.18 -19.31 -1.47
C PHE A 303 3.89 -19.37 -0.63
N SER A 304 3.28 -18.21 -0.35
CA SER A 304 2.03 -18.10 0.41
C SER A 304 0.88 -18.87 -0.25
N ARG A 305 0.71 -18.74 -1.57
CA ARG A 305 -0.30 -19.46 -2.34
C ARG A 305 -0.06 -20.97 -2.35
N CYS A 306 1.20 -21.41 -2.45
CA CYS A 306 1.55 -22.82 -2.31
C CYS A 306 1.24 -23.35 -0.93
N LEU A 307 1.59 -22.60 0.13
CA LEU A 307 1.34 -22.96 1.53
C LEU A 307 -0.16 -23.09 1.83
N CYS A 308 -1.01 -22.26 1.22
CA CYS A 308 -2.47 -22.37 1.29
C CYS A 308 -3.05 -23.46 0.38
N GLY A 309 -2.24 -24.16 -0.41
CA GLY A 309 -2.69 -25.18 -1.37
C GLY A 309 -3.42 -24.64 -2.59
N LEU A 310 -3.34 -23.33 -2.85
CA LEU A 310 -4.00 -22.67 -3.98
C LEU A 310 -3.34 -23.05 -5.31
N GLU A 311 -2.02 -23.25 -5.32
CA GLU A 311 -1.30 -23.66 -6.52
C GLU A 311 -1.47 -25.17 -6.80
N LYS A 312 -2.07 -25.49 -7.99
CA LYS A 312 -2.41 -26.89 -8.34
C LYS A 312 -1.20 -27.79 -8.55
N LYS A 313 -0.10 -27.22 -9.05
CA LYS A 313 1.11 -27.97 -9.45
C LYS A 313 2.21 -27.95 -8.39
N PHE A 314 1.94 -27.39 -7.21
CA PHE A 314 2.89 -27.37 -6.13
C PHE A 314 3.21 -28.79 -5.65
N LYS A 315 4.46 -29.07 -5.32
CA LYS A 315 4.96 -30.30 -4.75
C LYS A 315 5.44 -30.04 -3.32
N GLY A 316 5.40 -31.09 -2.50
CA GLY A 316 5.86 -31.03 -1.12
C GLY A 316 4.78 -31.37 -0.10
N GLN A 317 5.17 -31.32 1.17
CA GLN A 317 4.35 -31.67 2.31
C GLN A 317 4.49 -30.60 3.38
N VAL A 318 3.39 -30.34 4.08
CA VAL A 318 3.38 -29.54 5.30
C VAL A 318 3.06 -30.47 6.46
N VAL A 319 3.97 -30.56 7.43
CA VAL A 319 3.80 -31.40 8.63
C VAL A 319 3.50 -30.49 9.81
N ILE A 320 2.38 -30.71 10.48
CA ILE A 320 1.99 -29.98 11.70
C ILE A 320 1.76 -31.02 12.81
N GLY A 321 2.61 -31.01 13.82
CA GLY A 321 2.65 -32.08 14.81
C GLY A 321 2.98 -33.43 14.16
N GLU A 322 2.10 -34.43 14.30
CA GLU A 322 2.24 -35.76 13.68
C GLU A 322 1.48 -35.89 12.36
N LYS A 323 0.78 -34.87 11.89
CA LYS A 323 -0.07 -34.92 10.72
C LYS A 323 0.62 -34.33 9.49
N ILE A 324 0.56 -35.07 8.39
CA ILE A 324 1.03 -34.62 7.08
C ILE A 324 -0.16 -34.09 6.30
N PHE A 325 -0.03 -32.85 5.81
CA PHE A 325 -1.04 -32.17 5.03
C PHE A 325 -0.57 -32.06 3.58
N HIS A 326 -1.36 -32.60 2.69
CA HIS A 326 -1.22 -32.42 1.25
C HIS A 326 -2.11 -31.28 0.76
N ARG A 327 -1.92 -30.85 -0.46
CA ARG A 327 -2.57 -29.69 -1.07
C ARG A 327 -4.07 -29.54 -0.73
N LYS A 328 -4.88 -30.61 -0.94
CA LYS A 328 -6.35 -30.54 -0.68
C LYS A 328 -6.70 -30.35 0.79
N GLN A 329 -5.84 -30.82 1.67
CA GLN A 329 -6.04 -30.67 3.13
C GLN A 329 -5.62 -29.27 3.56
N LEU A 330 -4.54 -28.70 2.97
CA LEU A 330 -4.10 -27.33 3.21
C LEU A 330 -5.21 -26.32 2.88
N LEU A 331 -5.93 -26.50 1.76
CA LEU A 331 -7.09 -25.65 1.42
C LEU A 331 -8.16 -25.59 2.51
N LYS A 332 -8.27 -26.65 3.34
CA LYS A 332 -9.23 -26.69 4.45
C LYS A 332 -8.68 -26.10 5.75
N GLN A 333 -7.36 -26.11 5.91
CA GLN A 333 -6.68 -25.67 7.14
C GLN A 333 -6.21 -24.21 7.09
N CYS A 334 -6.11 -23.64 5.88
CA CYS A 334 -5.60 -22.31 5.66
C CYS A 334 -6.70 -21.32 5.28
N TYR A 335 -6.50 -20.06 5.68
CA TYR A 335 -7.21 -18.90 5.13
C TYR A 335 -6.17 -17.89 4.63
N MET A 336 -6.39 -17.33 3.46
CA MET A 336 -5.49 -16.34 2.87
C MET A 336 -6.23 -15.04 2.61
N VAL A 337 -5.72 -13.95 3.17
CA VAL A 337 -6.08 -12.58 2.76
C VAL A 337 -5.15 -12.20 1.60
N MET A 338 -5.74 -11.95 0.45
CA MET A 338 -5.01 -11.62 -0.78
C MET A 338 -4.62 -10.14 -0.80
N GLN A 339 -3.55 -9.79 -1.51
CA GLN A 339 -3.12 -8.41 -1.70
C GLN A 339 -4.22 -7.56 -2.35
N ASP A 340 -4.91 -8.08 -3.37
CA ASP A 340 -6.11 -7.45 -3.94
C ASP A 340 -7.35 -8.12 -3.39
N VAL A 341 -7.91 -7.54 -2.33
CA VAL A 341 -9.08 -8.06 -1.62
C VAL A 341 -10.37 -8.04 -2.45
N ASN A 342 -10.42 -7.28 -3.56
CA ASN A 342 -11.59 -7.29 -4.44
C ASN A 342 -11.84 -8.67 -5.07
N HIS A 343 -10.82 -9.53 -5.13
CA HIS A 343 -10.94 -10.89 -5.66
C HIS A 343 -11.48 -11.91 -4.64
N GLN A 344 -11.74 -11.51 -3.40
CA GLN A 344 -12.19 -12.43 -2.35
C GLN A 344 -13.43 -11.98 -1.58
N LEU A 345 -14.00 -10.82 -1.90
CA LEU A 345 -15.23 -10.31 -1.27
C LEU A 345 -16.42 -10.57 -2.21
N PHE A 346 -17.37 -11.41 -1.79
CA PHE A 346 -18.43 -11.93 -2.65
C PHE A 346 -19.84 -11.75 -2.10
N CYS A 347 -20.00 -11.56 -0.77
CA CYS A 347 -21.31 -11.53 -0.13
C CYS A 347 -22.06 -10.21 -0.35
N GLU A 348 -23.35 -10.20 -0.05
CA GLU A 348 -24.21 -9.03 -0.20
C GLU A 348 -24.00 -8.02 0.93
N SER A 349 -23.51 -8.46 2.10
CA SER A 349 -23.21 -7.60 3.25
C SER A 349 -21.83 -7.91 3.84
N VAL A 350 -21.28 -6.93 4.57
CA VAL A 350 -20.05 -7.09 5.34
C VAL A 350 -20.22 -8.18 6.42
N GLU A 351 -21.36 -8.21 7.07
CA GLU A 351 -21.65 -9.20 8.11
C GLU A 351 -21.64 -10.62 7.57
N GLU A 352 -22.29 -10.87 6.43
CA GLU A 352 -22.24 -12.16 5.75
C GLU A 352 -20.83 -12.55 5.31
N GLU A 353 -20.07 -11.58 4.81
CA GLU A 353 -18.70 -11.80 4.33
C GLU A 353 -17.79 -12.29 5.47
N VAL A 354 -17.88 -11.70 6.65
CA VAL A 354 -17.03 -12.08 7.78
C VAL A 354 -17.47 -13.41 8.41
N GLN A 355 -18.72 -13.81 8.26
CA GLN A 355 -19.26 -15.08 8.73
C GLN A 355 -18.93 -16.27 7.82
N LEU A 356 -18.58 -16.02 6.55
CA LEU A 356 -18.43 -17.06 5.52
C LEU A 356 -17.43 -18.17 5.87
N GLY A 357 -16.41 -17.87 6.67
CA GLY A 357 -15.36 -18.82 7.08
C GLY A 357 -15.59 -19.48 8.44
N MET A 358 -16.65 -19.13 9.15
CA MET A 358 -16.95 -19.62 10.49
C MET A 358 -17.58 -21.02 10.44
N VAL A 359 -17.25 -21.87 11.41
CA VAL A 359 -17.89 -23.20 11.59
C VAL A 359 -19.15 -23.10 12.43
N GLU A 360 -19.13 -22.26 13.46
CA GLU A 360 -20.27 -21.96 14.32
C GLU A 360 -20.59 -20.47 14.27
N GLU A 361 -21.83 -20.11 14.05
CA GLU A 361 -22.28 -18.73 14.10
C GLU A 361 -22.22 -18.21 15.53
N ASN A 362 -21.30 -17.31 15.80
CA ASN A 362 -21.16 -16.61 17.06
C ASN A 362 -21.28 -15.10 16.86
N ALA A 363 -22.50 -14.60 16.93
CA ALA A 363 -22.79 -13.17 16.70
C ALA A 363 -22.01 -12.22 17.63
N VAL A 364 -21.68 -12.65 18.84
CA VAL A 364 -20.89 -11.83 19.79
C VAL A 364 -19.46 -11.64 19.29
N ASN A 365 -18.86 -12.69 18.73
CA ASN A 365 -17.53 -12.59 18.15
C ASN A 365 -17.51 -11.71 16.89
N VAL A 366 -18.51 -11.82 16.03
CA VAL A 366 -18.65 -11.02 14.81
C VAL A 366 -18.72 -9.53 15.16
N SER A 367 -19.67 -9.14 16.04
CA SER A 367 -19.82 -7.74 16.46
C SER A 367 -18.55 -7.19 17.12
N SER A 368 -17.88 -7.98 17.96
CA SER A 368 -16.64 -7.57 18.61
C SER A 368 -15.51 -7.31 17.61
N VAL A 369 -15.34 -8.18 16.61
CA VAL A 369 -14.31 -8.02 15.57
C VAL A 369 -14.65 -6.85 14.66
N LEU A 370 -15.89 -6.71 14.21
CA LEU A 370 -16.31 -5.56 13.41
C LEU A 370 -16.08 -4.25 14.14
N LYS A 371 -16.42 -4.19 15.44
CA LYS A 371 -16.16 -3.00 16.27
C LYS A 371 -14.67 -2.69 16.43
N SER A 372 -13.84 -3.70 16.63
CA SER A 372 -12.38 -3.51 16.79
C SER A 372 -11.67 -3.05 15.52
N LEU A 373 -12.33 -3.17 14.36
CA LEU A 373 -11.83 -2.71 13.06
C LEU A 373 -12.62 -1.51 12.50
N ASP A 374 -13.45 -0.86 13.32
CA ASP A 374 -14.30 0.27 12.93
C ASP A 374 -15.18 -0.05 11.70
N LEU A 375 -15.77 -1.23 11.70
CA LEU A 375 -16.66 -1.73 10.63
C LEU A 375 -18.12 -1.86 11.05
N GLU A 376 -18.47 -1.64 12.33
CA GLU A 376 -19.81 -1.84 12.87
C GLU A 376 -20.88 -1.07 12.09
N GLY A 377 -20.59 0.21 11.75
CA GLY A 377 -21.49 1.06 10.96
C GLY A 377 -21.63 0.67 9.47
N PHE A 378 -20.89 -0.35 9.04
CA PHE A 378 -20.89 -0.85 7.66
C PHE A 378 -21.41 -2.28 7.53
N ALA A 379 -21.87 -2.91 8.61
CA ALA A 379 -22.26 -4.33 8.66
C ALA A 379 -23.23 -4.71 7.54
N GLU A 380 -24.27 -3.89 7.31
CA GLU A 380 -25.32 -4.10 6.32
C GLU A 380 -24.92 -3.64 4.88
N ARG A 381 -23.75 -3.04 4.70
CA ARG A 381 -23.34 -2.53 3.39
C ARG A 381 -22.71 -3.62 2.53
N HIS A 382 -22.95 -3.52 1.22
CA HIS A 382 -22.28 -4.38 0.26
C HIS A 382 -20.76 -4.09 0.27
N PRO A 383 -19.89 -5.12 0.41
CA PRO A 383 -18.43 -4.93 0.52
C PRO A 383 -17.83 -4.10 -0.61
N MET A 384 -18.35 -4.24 -1.84
CA MET A 384 -17.83 -3.49 -2.99
C MET A 384 -18.12 -1.98 -2.93
N SER A 385 -19.06 -1.52 -2.10
CA SER A 385 -19.34 -0.10 -1.87
C SER A 385 -18.34 0.58 -0.93
N LEU A 386 -17.48 -0.19 -0.28
CA LEU A 386 -16.52 0.29 0.71
C LEU A 386 -15.25 0.88 0.07
N SER A 387 -14.55 1.73 0.81
CA SER A 387 -13.21 2.19 0.43
C SER A 387 -12.19 1.04 0.44
N GLY A 388 -11.03 1.22 -0.21
CA GLY A 388 -9.97 0.20 -0.25
C GLY A 388 -9.53 -0.25 1.14
N GLY A 389 -9.29 0.68 2.05
CA GLY A 389 -8.90 0.36 3.44
C GLY A 389 -10.01 -0.34 4.23
N GLN A 390 -11.30 0.02 4.02
CA GLN A 390 -12.42 -0.68 4.63
C GLN A 390 -12.52 -2.13 4.11
N LYS A 391 -12.41 -2.34 2.81
CA LYS A 391 -12.38 -3.70 2.20
C LYS A 391 -11.25 -4.55 2.78
N GLN A 392 -10.06 -3.95 2.94
CA GLN A 392 -8.92 -4.63 3.56
C GLN A 392 -9.25 -5.10 4.99
N ARG A 393 -9.88 -4.23 5.79
CA ARG A 393 -10.28 -4.57 7.15
C ARG A 393 -11.37 -5.66 7.19
N VAL A 394 -12.31 -5.66 6.24
CA VAL A 394 -13.31 -6.74 6.11
C VAL A 394 -12.62 -8.07 5.84
N ALA A 395 -11.67 -8.13 4.91
CA ALA A 395 -10.93 -9.35 4.61
C ALA A 395 -10.09 -9.85 5.81
N ILE A 396 -9.53 -8.93 6.60
CA ILE A 396 -8.83 -9.26 7.86
C ILE A 396 -9.83 -9.81 8.90
N ALA A 397 -11.01 -9.19 9.05
CA ALA A 397 -12.07 -9.68 9.95
C ALA A 397 -12.48 -11.11 9.59
N SER A 398 -12.71 -11.39 8.29
CA SER A 398 -13.04 -12.72 7.78
C SER A 398 -11.96 -13.75 8.11
N ALA A 399 -10.67 -13.38 7.98
CA ALA A 399 -9.56 -14.27 8.32
C ALA A 399 -9.47 -14.58 9.82
N ILE A 400 -9.70 -13.59 10.67
CA ILE A 400 -9.67 -13.75 12.14
C ILE A 400 -10.79 -14.65 12.61
N LEU A 401 -11.99 -14.46 12.07
CA LEU A 401 -13.18 -15.23 12.39
C LEU A 401 -13.19 -16.63 11.77
N ALA A 402 -12.38 -16.85 10.71
CA ALA A 402 -12.26 -18.16 10.10
C ALA A 402 -11.68 -19.19 11.09
N ASP A 403 -12.34 -20.35 11.17
CA ASP A 403 -11.86 -21.48 12.00
C ASP A 403 -10.77 -22.26 11.24
N LYS A 404 -9.59 -21.62 11.12
CA LYS A 404 -8.42 -22.16 10.45
C LYS A 404 -7.19 -22.09 11.34
N SER A 405 -6.35 -23.11 11.27
CA SER A 405 -5.12 -23.21 12.06
C SER A 405 -3.96 -22.40 11.47
N LEU A 406 -4.00 -22.11 10.16
CA LEU A 406 -2.99 -21.34 9.46
C LEU A 406 -3.63 -20.16 8.73
N LEU A 407 -3.21 -18.96 9.10
CA LEU A 407 -3.62 -17.71 8.46
C LEU A 407 -2.48 -17.13 7.65
N VAL A 408 -2.78 -16.66 6.46
CA VAL A 408 -1.80 -16.02 5.58
C VAL A 408 -2.34 -14.67 5.16
N PHE A 409 -1.56 -13.63 5.37
CA PHE A 409 -1.88 -12.26 4.99
C PHE A 409 -0.85 -11.77 3.97
N ASP A 410 -1.31 -11.35 2.80
CA ASP A 410 -0.45 -10.76 1.76
C ASP A 410 -0.67 -9.25 1.72
N GLU A 411 0.29 -8.48 2.23
CA GLU A 411 0.29 -7.01 2.38
C GLU A 411 -0.95 -6.46 3.12
N PRO A 412 -1.24 -6.90 4.36
CA PRO A 412 -2.49 -6.58 5.06
C PRO A 412 -2.64 -5.10 5.45
N THR A 413 -1.56 -4.32 5.47
CA THR A 413 -1.58 -2.90 5.86
C THR A 413 -1.36 -1.93 4.70
N SER A 414 -1.43 -2.44 3.47
CA SER A 414 -1.33 -1.60 2.27
C SER A 414 -2.48 -0.57 2.25
N GLY A 415 -2.15 0.72 2.19
CA GLY A 415 -3.13 1.81 2.20
C GLY A 415 -3.84 2.02 3.54
N LEU A 416 -3.35 1.46 4.65
CA LEU A 416 -3.86 1.75 5.99
C LEU A 416 -3.07 2.86 6.66
N ASP A 417 -3.79 3.76 7.34
CA ASP A 417 -3.20 4.74 8.24
C ASP A 417 -2.64 4.08 9.51
N TYR A 418 -2.08 4.88 10.39
CA TYR A 418 -1.49 4.40 11.65
C TYR A 418 -2.51 3.69 12.55
N CYS A 419 -3.69 4.28 12.72
CA CYS A 419 -4.71 3.77 13.63
C CYS A 419 -5.19 2.38 13.20
N HIS A 420 -5.54 2.22 11.92
CA HIS A 420 -6.00 0.95 11.38
C HIS A 420 -4.89 -0.11 11.26
N MET A 421 -3.65 0.29 11.01
CA MET A 421 -2.48 -0.61 11.07
C MET A 421 -2.29 -1.12 12.50
N GLU A 422 -2.38 -0.26 13.51
CA GLU A 422 -2.25 -0.62 14.92
C GLU A 422 -3.37 -1.58 15.38
N GLN A 423 -4.62 -1.31 14.98
CA GLN A 423 -5.75 -2.21 15.23
C GLN A 423 -5.52 -3.59 14.61
N THR A 424 -5.06 -3.64 13.35
CA THR A 424 -4.71 -4.87 12.65
C THR A 424 -3.60 -5.63 13.38
N ALA A 425 -2.54 -4.95 13.80
CA ALA A 425 -1.44 -5.54 14.54
C ALA A 425 -1.88 -6.13 15.88
N LYS A 426 -2.75 -5.44 16.63
CA LYS A 426 -3.32 -5.94 17.90
C LYS A 426 -4.14 -7.20 17.70
N LEU A 427 -5.01 -7.23 16.67
CA LEU A 427 -5.82 -8.40 16.36
C LEU A 427 -4.95 -9.60 15.94
N ILE A 428 -3.98 -9.40 15.07
CA ILE A 428 -3.04 -10.46 14.69
C ILE A 428 -2.26 -10.97 15.92
N THR A 429 -1.85 -10.07 16.81
CA THR A 429 -1.15 -10.43 18.04
C THR A 429 -2.01 -11.28 18.96
N SER A 430 -3.34 -11.05 19.03
CA SER A 430 -4.26 -11.83 19.85
C SER A 430 -4.37 -13.29 19.39
N LEU A 431 -4.05 -13.60 18.13
CA LEU A 431 -4.07 -14.97 17.60
C LEU A 431 -2.81 -15.79 17.94
N LYS A 432 -1.80 -15.13 18.50
CA LYS A 432 -0.52 -15.75 18.83
C LYS A 432 -0.70 -16.89 19.84
N GLY A 433 -0.06 -18.01 19.57
CA GLY A 433 -0.14 -19.23 20.37
C GLY A 433 -1.30 -20.15 19.99
N GLU A 434 -2.35 -19.63 19.40
CA GLU A 434 -3.52 -20.40 18.95
C GLU A 434 -3.44 -20.75 17.47
N LYS A 435 -3.10 -19.77 16.63
CA LYS A 435 -3.02 -19.92 15.18
C LYS A 435 -1.63 -19.54 14.67
N THR A 436 -1.11 -20.31 13.73
CA THR A 436 0.11 -19.93 13.02
C THR A 436 -0.24 -18.87 11.99
N THR A 437 0.41 -17.73 12.06
CA THR A 437 0.12 -16.59 11.17
C THR A 437 1.35 -16.26 10.33
N ILE A 438 1.17 -16.22 9.02
CA ILE A 438 2.19 -15.81 8.05
C ILE A 438 1.77 -14.45 7.49
N ILE A 439 2.69 -13.49 7.48
CA ILE A 439 2.45 -12.14 6.96
C ILE A 439 3.51 -11.83 5.91
N VAL A 440 3.11 -11.72 4.66
CA VAL A 440 3.97 -11.13 3.62
C VAL A 440 3.81 -9.63 3.71
N THR A 441 4.89 -8.91 3.98
CA THR A 441 4.79 -7.45 4.06
C THR A 441 6.11 -6.73 3.84
N HIS A 442 6.00 -5.50 3.34
CA HIS A 442 7.04 -4.50 3.24
C HIS A 442 6.86 -3.37 4.29
N ASP A 443 6.02 -3.60 5.30
CA ASP A 443 5.74 -2.65 6.36
C ASP A 443 6.52 -2.99 7.64
N PRO A 444 7.66 -2.34 7.89
CA PRO A 444 8.49 -2.62 9.06
C PRO A 444 7.79 -2.28 10.38
N GLU A 445 6.88 -1.28 10.38
CA GLU A 445 6.13 -0.92 11.58
C GLU A 445 5.19 -2.05 11.99
N LEU A 446 4.46 -2.66 11.03
CA LEU A 446 3.64 -3.84 11.30
C LEU A 446 4.46 -5.01 11.83
N ILE A 447 5.61 -5.28 11.19
CA ILE A 447 6.49 -6.40 11.58
C ILE A 447 6.90 -6.28 13.04
N VAL A 448 7.41 -5.13 13.44
CA VAL A 448 7.88 -4.90 14.82
C VAL A 448 6.74 -5.01 15.82
N ARG A 449 5.52 -4.62 15.47
CA ARG A 449 4.36 -4.63 16.37
C ARG A 449 3.78 -6.01 16.65
N CYS A 450 3.69 -6.88 15.64
CA CYS A 450 2.97 -8.15 15.80
C CYS A 450 3.80 -9.41 15.51
N CYS A 451 4.88 -9.35 14.72
CA CYS A 451 5.61 -10.55 14.34
C CYS A 451 6.58 -11.05 15.43
N THR A 452 6.80 -12.34 15.46
CA THR A 452 7.72 -13.01 16.38
C THR A 452 8.97 -13.52 15.69
N HIS A 453 8.84 -13.86 14.41
CA HIS A 453 9.89 -14.43 13.59
C HIS A 453 9.89 -13.76 12.22
N ILE A 454 11.04 -13.78 11.60
CA ILE A 454 11.25 -13.35 10.21
C ILE A 454 11.68 -14.57 9.39
N LEU A 455 11.10 -14.70 8.20
CA LEU A 455 11.52 -15.59 7.14
C LEU A 455 11.96 -14.73 5.96
N HIS A 456 13.25 -14.71 5.66
CA HIS A 456 13.80 -14.00 4.53
C HIS A 456 13.83 -14.91 3.29
N LEU A 457 13.04 -14.57 2.28
CA LEU A 457 12.97 -15.29 1.03
C LEU A 457 13.79 -14.55 -0.05
N GLU A 458 14.67 -15.28 -0.74
CA GLU A 458 15.50 -14.76 -1.82
C GLU A 458 15.49 -15.76 -2.97
N GLU A 459 15.14 -15.32 -4.18
CA GLU A 459 15.10 -16.12 -5.41
C GLU A 459 14.40 -17.49 -5.26
N GLY A 460 13.28 -17.51 -4.57
CA GLY A 460 12.47 -18.73 -4.34
C GLY A 460 13.00 -19.68 -3.26
N SER A 461 14.07 -19.32 -2.58
CA SER A 461 14.68 -20.08 -1.51
C SER A 461 14.69 -19.31 -0.19
N ILE A 462 14.73 -20.03 0.92
CA ILE A 462 14.86 -19.40 2.24
C ILE A 462 16.33 -19.08 2.50
N ARG A 463 16.64 -17.81 2.62
CA ARG A 463 17.97 -17.33 2.97
C ARG A 463 18.26 -17.52 4.46
N GLU A 464 17.34 -17.09 5.30
CA GLU A 464 17.46 -17.20 6.76
C GLU A 464 16.09 -17.14 7.45
N ILE A 465 16.04 -17.68 8.68
CA ILE A 465 14.93 -17.54 9.60
C ILE A 465 15.50 -17.16 10.95
N TYR A 466 14.92 -16.15 11.59
CA TYR A 466 15.37 -15.70 12.89
C TYR A 466 14.22 -15.17 13.75
N GLU A 467 14.41 -15.19 15.06
CA GLU A 467 13.49 -14.56 16.00
C GLU A 467 13.65 -13.05 15.98
N LEU A 468 12.54 -12.34 16.14
CA LEU A 468 12.54 -10.89 16.21
C LEU A 468 12.86 -10.42 17.65
N ASN A 469 14.03 -10.81 18.16
CA ASN A 469 14.68 -10.30 19.36
C ASN A 469 15.53 -9.05 19.01
N GLN A 470 16.35 -8.54 19.93
CA GLN A 470 17.16 -7.33 19.68
C GLN A 470 18.09 -7.49 18.46
N GLU A 471 18.78 -8.63 18.33
CA GLU A 471 19.64 -8.93 17.18
C GLU A 471 18.81 -9.06 15.89
N GLY A 472 17.61 -9.68 15.97
CA GLY A 472 16.70 -9.80 14.84
C GLY A 472 16.17 -8.44 14.38
N ILE A 473 15.95 -7.49 15.28
CA ILE A 473 15.58 -6.12 14.95
C ILE A 473 16.70 -5.42 14.17
N GLU A 474 17.95 -5.55 14.61
CA GLU A 474 19.11 -4.97 13.93
C GLU A 474 19.27 -5.55 12.50
N ARG A 475 19.07 -6.86 12.33
CA ARG A 475 19.06 -7.52 11.00
C ARG A 475 17.90 -6.99 10.13
N LEU A 476 16.73 -6.80 10.71
CA LEU A 476 15.58 -6.26 10.03
C LEU A 476 15.80 -4.81 9.59
N GLU A 477 16.37 -3.97 10.46
CA GLU A 477 16.79 -2.61 10.14
C GLU A 477 17.79 -2.60 8.98
N HIS A 478 18.78 -3.47 9.03
CA HIS A 478 19.75 -3.60 7.93
C HIS A 478 19.07 -3.99 6.61
N PHE A 479 18.09 -4.89 6.62
CA PHE A 479 17.38 -5.29 5.43
C PHE A 479 16.57 -4.12 4.81
N PHE A 480 15.91 -3.32 5.66
CA PHE A 480 15.03 -2.24 5.19
C PHE A 480 15.78 -0.94 4.89
N PHE A 481 16.93 -0.66 5.54
CA PHE A 481 17.54 0.67 5.55
C PHE A 481 19.02 0.72 5.18
N SER A 482 19.72 -0.42 5.07
CA SER A 482 21.00 -0.38 4.41
C SER A 482 20.79 -0.19 2.91
N VAL A 483 20.98 1.02 2.46
CA VAL A 483 21.16 1.32 1.05
C VAL A 483 22.33 0.47 0.58
N SER A 484 22.08 -0.41 -0.38
CA SER A 484 23.17 -1.09 -1.09
C SER A 484 23.99 -0.01 -1.79
N ASP A 485 25.21 0.21 -1.29
CA ASP A 485 26.20 1.06 -1.98
C ASP A 485 26.41 0.60 -3.43
#